data_59659cd2d44e5d30d3e7c24ba47fe873
#
_entry.id   59659cd2d44e5d30d3e7c24ba47fe873
#
_cell.length_a   1.000
_cell.length_b   1.000
_cell.length_c   1.000
_cell.angle_alpha   90.00
_cell.angle_beta   90.00
_cell.angle_gamma   90.00
#
_symmetry.space_group_name_H-M   'P 1'
#
loop_
_entity.id
_entity.type
_entity.pdbx_description
1 polymer ?
#
loop_
_entity_poly.entity_id
_entity_poly.type
_entity_poly.pdbx_seq_one_letter_code
_entity_poly.pdbx_strand_id
1 'polypeptide(L)'
;MGKLKVGSAPDSWGVWFPDDPQQAPWERFLDEVAAAGYTRIELGPYGYLPTDPAQLKDELGKRGLELTAGTIFEHLHRAGSWQSTWRDVSAAARLTAEMGAKHLVVIPDFWRDPSTGAVLEPAELDDAGWARHGRQMNELGKRIAEEFGLRTQFHPHADTHVDTHEHVERFLAETDPAYVNLCLDTGHISYCGGDNLKLIQDYPQRIGYVHLKQVDPVVLAEAVEAGLGFGEAVKRGVMCEPPRGLPELPPVLDALAGLEVELFAIVEQDLYPCPPDVPLPIAERTLAYLNTHGGGALT
;
A
#
# COMPACT_ATOMS: atom_id res chain seq x y z
N MET A 1 -2.59 16.40 -18.60
CA MET A 1 -3.17 15.47 -17.62
C MET A 1 -2.15 14.40 -17.31
N GLY A 2 -1.87 14.17 -16.05
CA GLY A 2 -1.05 13.06 -15.57
C GLY A 2 -1.64 11.72 -15.98
N LYS A 3 -0.78 10.69 -16.04
CA LYS A 3 -1.21 9.33 -16.39
C LYS A 3 -1.16 8.46 -15.14
N LEU A 4 -2.24 7.75 -14.88
CA LEU A 4 -2.32 6.77 -13.82
C LEU A 4 -2.13 5.38 -14.41
N LYS A 5 -1.01 4.74 -14.10
CA LYS A 5 -0.70 3.37 -14.51
C LYS A 5 -1.33 2.39 -13.53
N VAL A 6 -2.39 1.73 -13.96
CA VAL A 6 -3.15 0.83 -13.07
C VAL A 6 -2.43 -0.51 -12.93
N GLY A 7 -2.38 -1.00 -11.70
CA GLY A 7 -1.90 -2.32 -11.31
C GLY A 7 -2.74 -2.89 -10.17
N SER A 8 -2.33 -4.04 -9.64
CA SER A 8 -2.92 -4.62 -8.42
C SER A 8 -1.85 -5.25 -7.54
N ALA A 9 -2.23 -5.68 -6.33
CA ALA A 9 -1.32 -6.23 -5.33
C ALA A 9 -1.87 -7.52 -4.70
N PRO A 10 -0.99 -8.36 -4.10
CA PRO A 10 -1.37 -9.64 -3.51
C PRO A 10 -2.40 -9.57 -2.38
N ASP A 11 -2.52 -8.44 -1.65
CA ASP A 11 -3.52 -8.25 -0.59
C ASP A 11 -4.95 -8.38 -1.12
N SER A 12 -5.19 -8.00 -2.38
CA SER A 12 -6.46 -8.22 -3.09
C SER A 12 -6.77 -9.71 -3.35
N TRP A 13 -5.80 -10.60 -3.12
CA TRP A 13 -5.94 -12.06 -3.14
C TRP A 13 -5.84 -12.67 -1.74
N GLY A 14 -6.01 -11.87 -0.70
CA GLY A 14 -5.97 -12.31 0.69
C GLY A 14 -4.57 -12.63 1.19
N VAL A 15 -3.55 -11.95 0.68
CA VAL A 15 -2.14 -12.18 1.03
C VAL A 15 -1.62 -11.05 1.92
N TRP A 16 -1.40 -11.37 3.20
CA TRP A 16 -0.85 -10.44 4.19
C TRP A 16 0.52 -10.83 4.71
N PHE A 17 0.88 -12.10 4.56
CA PHE A 17 2.12 -12.65 5.12
C PHE A 17 2.96 -13.30 4.03
N PRO A 18 4.28 -13.36 4.19
CA PRO A 18 5.16 -14.01 3.19
C PRO A 18 4.92 -15.53 3.08
N ASP A 19 4.49 -16.17 4.17
CA ASP A 19 4.28 -17.62 4.24
C ASP A 19 3.10 -17.95 5.19
N ASP A 20 1.91 -18.13 4.62
CA ASP A 20 0.71 -18.53 5.36
C ASP A 20 -0.14 -19.48 4.51
N PRO A 21 -0.44 -20.69 5.00
CA PRO A 21 -1.18 -21.70 4.23
C PRO A 21 -2.65 -21.33 3.97
N GLN A 22 -3.19 -20.30 4.59
CA GLN A 22 -4.55 -19.80 4.34
C GLN A 22 -4.63 -18.82 3.17
N GLN A 23 -3.49 -18.40 2.63
CA GLN A 23 -3.38 -17.45 1.52
C GLN A 23 -3.38 -18.18 0.17
N ALA A 24 -3.72 -17.44 -0.89
CA ALA A 24 -3.57 -17.92 -2.25
C ALA A 24 -2.09 -18.23 -2.54
N PRO A 25 -1.74 -19.35 -3.21
CA PRO A 25 -0.38 -19.56 -3.72
C PRO A 25 0.00 -18.46 -4.73
N TRP A 26 1.28 -18.06 -4.74
CA TRP A 26 1.74 -16.96 -5.58
C TRP A 26 1.52 -17.22 -7.09
N GLU A 27 1.60 -18.47 -7.53
CA GLU A 27 1.32 -18.85 -8.92
C GLU A 27 -0.12 -18.51 -9.30
N ARG A 28 -1.05 -18.81 -8.40
CA ARG A 28 -2.47 -18.51 -8.62
C ARG A 28 -2.72 -17.00 -8.67
N PHE A 29 -2.11 -16.24 -7.75
CA PHE A 29 -2.21 -14.77 -7.78
C PHE A 29 -1.74 -14.24 -9.13
N LEU A 30 -0.55 -14.65 -9.61
CA LEU A 30 0.01 -14.17 -10.87
C LEU A 30 -0.86 -14.57 -12.08
N ASP A 31 -1.41 -15.79 -12.09
CA ASP A 31 -2.30 -16.24 -13.16
C ASP A 31 -3.61 -15.44 -13.17
N GLU A 32 -4.22 -15.24 -12.02
CA GLU A 32 -5.52 -14.57 -11.90
C GLU A 32 -5.42 -13.06 -12.10
N VAL A 33 -4.38 -12.38 -11.61
CA VAL A 33 -4.19 -10.94 -11.85
C VAL A 33 -3.99 -10.63 -13.33
N ALA A 34 -3.25 -11.50 -14.06
CA ALA A 34 -3.11 -11.40 -15.50
C ALA A 34 -4.42 -11.70 -16.23
N ALA A 35 -5.16 -12.74 -15.80
CA ALA A 35 -6.47 -13.09 -16.36
C ALA A 35 -7.51 -11.98 -16.16
N ALA A 36 -7.47 -11.26 -15.05
CA ALA A 36 -8.33 -10.09 -14.78
C ALA A 36 -8.00 -8.89 -15.71
N GLY A 37 -6.85 -8.92 -16.42
CA GLY A 37 -6.44 -7.91 -17.38
C GLY A 37 -5.45 -6.88 -16.84
N TYR A 38 -4.93 -7.05 -15.63
CA TYR A 38 -3.84 -6.20 -15.13
C TYR A 38 -2.52 -6.58 -15.81
N THR A 39 -1.67 -5.58 -16.04
CA THR A 39 -0.33 -5.76 -16.60
C THR A 39 0.77 -5.33 -15.63
N ARG A 40 0.40 -4.85 -14.45
CA ARG A 40 1.31 -4.34 -13.43
C ARG A 40 0.90 -4.87 -12.07
N ILE A 41 1.92 -5.18 -11.27
CA ILE A 41 1.73 -5.64 -9.91
C ILE A 41 2.70 -4.97 -8.94
N GLU A 42 2.32 -4.94 -7.67
CA GLU A 42 3.21 -4.70 -6.54
C GLU A 42 3.71 -6.03 -5.97
N LEU A 43 4.88 -6.02 -5.30
CA LEU A 43 5.50 -7.24 -4.78
C LEU A 43 4.65 -7.90 -3.67
N GLY A 44 3.93 -7.10 -2.89
CA GLY A 44 3.31 -7.56 -1.66
C GLY A 44 4.35 -7.93 -0.59
N PRO A 45 3.99 -8.74 0.41
CA PRO A 45 4.90 -9.13 1.49
C PRO A 45 6.17 -9.80 0.94
N TYR A 46 7.34 -9.25 1.27
CA TYR A 46 8.62 -9.78 0.78
C TYR A 46 8.79 -11.25 1.19
N GLY A 47 8.98 -12.12 0.21
CA GLY A 47 9.06 -13.57 0.39
C GLY A 47 7.81 -14.34 -0.06
N TYR A 48 6.69 -13.68 -0.32
CA TYR A 48 5.52 -14.32 -0.92
C TYR A 48 5.77 -14.68 -2.40
N LEU A 49 6.17 -13.71 -3.22
CA LEU A 49 6.66 -13.98 -4.57
C LEU A 49 8.11 -14.51 -4.51
N PRO A 50 8.60 -15.21 -5.55
CA PRO A 50 9.98 -15.66 -5.62
C PRO A 50 10.96 -14.52 -5.36
N THR A 51 11.94 -14.75 -4.47
CA THR A 51 12.98 -13.77 -4.14
C THR A 51 14.24 -13.88 -5.00
N ASP A 52 14.34 -14.92 -5.85
CA ASP A 52 15.34 -14.99 -6.90
C ASP A 52 14.93 -14.11 -8.08
N PRO A 53 15.71 -13.09 -8.47
CA PRO A 53 15.32 -12.15 -9.51
C PRO A 53 15.14 -12.80 -10.88
N ALA A 54 15.92 -13.84 -11.20
CA ALA A 54 15.81 -14.53 -12.50
C ALA A 54 14.48 -15.31 -12.58
N GLN A 55 14.14 -16.03 -11.49
CA GLN A 55 12.89 -16.74 -11.38
C GLN A 55 11.71 -15.78 -11.44
N LEU A 56 11.71 -14.70 -10.63
CA LEU A 56 10.62 -13.73 -10.61
C LEU A 56 10.43 -13.07 -11.98
N LYS A 57 11.52 -12.70 -12.66
CA LYS A 57 11.45 -12.11 -14.00
C LYS A 57 10.85 -13.07 -15.04
N ASP A 58 11.20 -14.34 -14.97
CA ASP A 58 10.64 -15.38 -15.84
C ASP A 58 9.15 -15.57 -15.61
N GLU A 59 8.73 -15.66 -14.32
CA GLU A 59 7.32 -15.84 -13.93
C GLU A 59 6.44 -14.63 -14.31
N LEU A 60 6.93 -13.40 -14.13
CA LEU A 60 6.23 -12.20 -14.57
C LEU A 60 6.20 -12.10 -16.10
N GLY A 61 7.31 -12.41 -16.76
CA GLY A 61 7.43 -12.38 -18.22
C GLY A 61 6.47 -13.34 -18.94
N LYS A 62 6.27 -14.56 -18.40
CA LYS A 62 5.29 -15.54 -18.92
C LYS A 62 3.87 -15.00 -18.95
N ARG A 63 3.54 -14.05 -18.09
CA ARG A 63 2.19 -13.50 -17.90
C ARG A 63 2.05 -12.06 -18.42
N GLY A 64 3.12 -11.48 -18.97
CA GLY A 64 3.11 -10.08 -19.43
C GLY A 64 2.95 -9.07 -18.28
N LEU A 65 3.42 -9.42 -17.08
CA LEU A 65 3.35 -8.58 -15.90
C LEU A 65 4.64 -7.78 -15.67
N GLU A 66 4.50 -6.57 -15.17
CA GLU A 66 5.58 -5.66 -14.77
C GLU A 66 5.51 -5.40 -13.25
N LEU A 67 6.65 -5.47 -12.56
CA LEU A 67 6.74 -5.07 -11.16
C LEU A 67 6.84 -3.55 -11.06
N THR A 68 6.00 -2.92 -10.24
CA THR A 68 5.96 -1.47 -10.04
C THR A 68 6.70 -1.02 -8.79
N ALA A 69 6.59 -1.77 -7.70
CA ALA A 69 7.21 -1.48 -6.41
C ALA A 69 7.47 -2.76 -5.62
N GLY A 70 8.45 -2.69 -4.73
CA GLY A 70 8.57 -3.59 -3.59
C GLY A 70 7.78 -3.05 -2.40
N THR A 71 7.43 -3.93 -1.45
CA THR A 71 6.69 -3.59 -0.24
C THR A 71 7.41 -4.13 0.96
N ILE A 72 7.53 -3.32 2.02
CA ILE A 72 8.21 -3.70 3.27
C ILE A 72 7.63 -2.96 4.47
N PHE A 73 7.59 -3.65 5.61
CA PHE A 73 7.28 -3.04 6.90
C PHE A 73 8.55 -2.51 7.58
N GLU A 74 8.41 -1.39 8.32
CA GLU A 74 9.50 -0.77 9.06
C GLU A 74 9.13 -0.63 10.55
N HIS A 75 10.15 -0.57 11.41
CA HIS A 75 9.99 -0.44 12.86
C HIS A 75 10.76 0.78 13.42
N LEU A 76 10.93 1.83 12.62
CA LEU A 76 11.86 2.93 12.88
C LEU A 76 11.45 3.84 14.05
N HIS A 77 10.20 3.78 14.49
CA HIS A 77 9.75 4.43 15.72
C HIS A 77 10.38 3.80 16.98
N ARG A 78 10.80 2.51 16.92
CA ARG A 78 11.41 1.80 18.05
C ARG A 78 12.90 2.09 18.16
N ALA A 79 13.36 2.34 19.40
CA ALA A 79 14.79 2.54 19.65
C ALA A 79 15.59 1.25 19.35
N GLY A 80 16.71 1.38 18.62
CA GLY A 80 17.59 0.25 18.30
C GLY A 80 17.16 -0.64 17.12
N SER A 81 16.03 -0.34 16.47
CA SER A 81 15.51 -1.14 15.36
C SER A 81 16.23 -0.95 14.02
N TRP A 82 17.08 0.07 13.89
CA TRP A 82 17.71 0.45 12.63
C TRP A 82 18.38 -0.72 11.89
N GLN A 83 19.19 -1.50 12.58
CA GLN A 83 19.95 -2.57 11.91
C GLN A 83 19.07 -3.72 11.40
N SER A 84 18.02 -4.08 12.14
CA SER A 84 17.04 -5.08 11.68
C SER A 84 16.23 -4.55 10.52
N THR A 85 15.67 -3.35 10.65
CA THR A 85 14.91 -2.71 9.58
C THR A 85 15.73 -2.55 8.31
N TRP A 86 16.99 -2.06 8.42
CA TRP A 86 17.85 -1.91 7.24
C TRP A 86 18.14 -3.23 6.54
N ARG A 87 18.39 -4.32 7.29
CA ARG A 87 18.61 -5.64 6.71
C ARG A 87 17.42 -6.08 5.86
N ASP A 88 16.21 -5.94 6.39
CA ASP A 88 14.99 -6.41 5.76
C ASP A 88 14.61 -5.50 4.56
N VAL A 89 14.67 -4.19 4.75
CA VAL A 89 14.48 -3.18 3.69
C VAL A 89 15.49 -3.35 2.56
N SER A 90 16.78 -3.56 2.86
CA SER A 90 17.80 -3.69 1.82
C SER A 90 17.65 -4.97 0.98
N ALA A 91 17.08 -6.03 1.54
CA ALA A 91 16.76 -7.25 0.79
C ALA A 91 15.63 -7.00 -0.23
N ALA A 92 14.53 -6.40 0.21
CA ALA A 92 13.41 -6.05 -0.65
C ALA A 92 13.79 -5.00 -1.71
N ALA A 93 14.54 -3.96 -1.30
CA ALA A 93 15.02 -2.90 -2.20
C ALA A 93 15.94 -3.45 -3.31
N ARG A 94 16.82 -4.37 -2.99
CA ARG A 94 17.70 -5.02 -3.98
C ARG A 94 16.89 -5.77 -5.02
N LEU A 95 15.97 -6.65 -4.60
CA LEU A 95 15.10 -7.38 -5.51
C LEU A 95 14.30 -6.41 -6.40
N THR A 96 13.70 -5.39 -5.81
CA THR A 96 12.92 -4.36 -6.50
C THR A 96 13.75 -3.66 -7.59
N ALA A 97 14.98 -3.25 -7.27
CA ALA A 97 15.88 -2.59 -8.21
C ALA A 97 16.33 -3.54 -9.33
N GLU A 98 16.66 -4.80 -9.02
CA GLU A 98 17.06 -5.83 -10.00
C GLU A 98 15.90 -6.18 -10.96
N MET A 99 14.66 -6.09 -10.51
CA MET A 99 13.47 -6.22 -11.35
C MET A 99 13.19 -4.98 -12.23
N GLY A 100 13.93 -3.89 -12.04
CA GLY A 100 13.80 -2.65 -12.80
C GLY A 100 12.71 -1.68 -12.29
N ALA A 101 11.98 -2.05 -11.24
CA ALA A 101 11.03 -1.17 -10.57
C ALA A 101 11.75 0.03 -9.91
N LYS A 102 11.02 1.11 -9.62
CA LYS A 102 11.59 2.38 -9.16
C LYS A 102 11.05 2.85 -7.82
N HIS A 103 10.13 2.10 -7.23
CA HIS A 103 9.46 2.48 -5.99
C HIS A 103 9.63 1.39 -4.94
N LEU A 104 9.74 1.81 -3.69
CA LEU A 104 9.66 0.94 -2.52
C LEU A 104 8.58 1.51 -1.60
N VAL A 105 7.49 0.79 -1.43
CA VAL A 105 6.43 1.10 -0.49
C VAL A 105 6.89 0.67 0.89
N VAL A 106 6.87 1.61 1.84
CA VAL A 106 7.33 1.41 3.22
C VAL A 106 6.16 1.66 4.16
N ILE A 107 5.74 0.63 4.87
CA ILE A 107 4.59 0.64 5.77
C ILE A 107 5.12 0.65 7.22
N PRO A 108 4.65 1.54 8.11
CA PRO A 108 5.00 1.47 9.52
C PRO A 108 4.42 0.23 10.19
N ASP A 109 5.13 -0.32 11.18
CA ASP A 109 4.65 -1.48 11.92
C ASP A 109 3.42 -1.14 12.79
N PHE A 110 2.65 -2.19 13.10
CA PHE A 110 1.41 -2.07 13.84
C PHE A 110 1.63 -1.86 15.33
N TRP A 111 0.84 -0.97 15.95
CA TRP A 111 0.72 -0.90 17.40
C TRP A 111 -0.28 -1.92 17.96
N ARG A 112 -1.08 -2.53 17.07
CA ARG A 112 -2.07 -3.57 17.37
C ARG A 112 -1.83 -4.79 16.47
N ASP A 113 -1.84 -5.98 17.02
CA ASP A 113 -1.69 -7.22 16.25
C ASP A 113 -2.86 -7.42 15.26
N PRO A 114 -2.62 -7.50 13.96
CA PRO A 114 -3.68 -7.55 12.95
C PRO A 114 -4.46 -8.87 12.97
N SER A 115 -3.91 -9.95 13.53
CA SER A 115 -4.56 -11.25 13.58
C SER A 115 -5.46 -11.41 14.81
N THR A 116 -5.00 -10.90 15.96
CA THR A 116 -5.64 -11.11 17.27
C THR A 116 -6.33 -9.86 17.83
N GLY A 117 -6.03 -8.68 17.29
CA GLY A 117 -6.46 -7.38 17.84
C GLY A 117 -5.79 -6.98 19.15
N ALA A 118 -4.79 -7.73 19.61
CA ALA A 118 -4.08 -7.43 20.86
C ALA A 118 -3.24 -6.16 20.72
N VAL A 119 -3.29 -5.28 21.72
CA VAL A 119 -2.45 -4.08 21.80
C VAL A 119 -1.01 -4.52 22.06
N LEU A 120 -0.08 -4.19 21.16
CA LEU A 120 1.35 -4.51 21.25
C LEU A 120 2.15 -3.39 21.93
N GLU A 121 1.77 -2.15 21.65
CA GLU A 121 2.40 -0.94 22.19
C GLU A 121 1.38 0.23 22.21
N PRO A 122 1.66 1.37 22.85
CA PRO A 122 0.76 2.52 22.82
C PRO A 122 0.48 2.98 21.39
N ALA A 123 -0.78 3.28 21.07
CA ALA A 123 -1.18 3.76 19.74
C ALA A 123 -0.50 5.09 19.36
N GLU A 124 -0.28 5.96 20.35
CA GLU A 124 0.32 7.27 20.15
C GLU A 124 1.82 7.26 20.45
N LEU A 125 2.61 7.84 19.54
CA LEU A 125 4.01 8.13 19.81
C LEU A 125 4.14 9.41 20.62
N ASP A 126 5.05 9.41 21.59
CA ASP A 126 5.50 10.64 22.23
C ASP A 126 6.37 11.48 21.28
N ASP A 127 6.70 12.72 21.65
CA ASP A 127 7.52 13.60 20.82
C ASP A 127 8.91 13.04 20.52
N ALA A 128 9.48 12.25 21.41
CA ALA A 128 10.76 11.58 21.17
C ALA A 128 10.63 10.43 20.14
N GLY A 129 9.52 9.71 20.17
CA GLY A 129 9.14 8.69 19.18
C GLY A 129 8.96 9.30 17.78
N TRP A 130 8.18 10.36 17.68
CA TRP A 130 7.98 11.10 16.44
C TRP A 130 9.31 11.62 15.86
N ALA A 131 10.08 12.34 16.67
CA ALA A 131 11.36 12.86 16.24
C ALA A 131 12.38 11.77 15.84
N ARG A 132 12.30 10.59 16.46
CA ARG A 132 13.10 9.44 16.06
C ARG A 132 12.62 8.88 14.73
N HIS A 133 11.32 8.63 14.59
CA HIS A 133 10.71 8.09 13.37
C HIS A 133 11.05 8.97 12.15
N GLY A 134 10.78 10.28 12.21
CA GLY A 134 11.08 11.20 11.10
C GLY A 134 12.56 11.23 10.72
N ARG A 135 13.48 11.29 11.72
CA ARG A 135 14.92 11.25 11.41
C ARG A 135 15.34 9.92 10.76
N GLN A 136 14.86 8.79 11.26
CA GLN A 136 15.24 7.49 10.72
C GLN A 136 14.61 7.24 9.35
N MET A 137 13.38 7.72 9.10
CA MET A 137 12.77 7.66 7.77
C MET A 137 13.54 8.50 6.73
N ASN A 138 14.02 9.68 7.10
CA ASN A 138 14.88 10.48 6.22
C ASN A 138 16.18 9.76 5.88
N GLU A 139 16.84 9.16 6.86
CA GLU A 139 18.05 8.37 6.63
C GLU A 139 17.76 7.12 5.79
N LEU A 140 16.64 6.42 6.04
CA LEU A 140 16.21 5.27 5.27
C LEU A 140 15.97 5.64 3.80
N GLY A 141 15.17 6.68 3.55
CA GLY A 141 14.85 7.13 2.20
C GLY A 141 16.09 7.56 1.42
N LYS A 142 16.99 8.29 2.09
CA LYS A 142 18.28 8.68 1.50
C LYS A 142 19.11 7.47 1.09
N ARG A 143 19.27 6.49 1.98
CA ARG A 143 20.05 5.27 1.68
C ARG A 143 19.41 4.43 0.59
N ILE A 144 18.10 4.28 0.57
CA ILE A 144 17.37 3.59 -0.50
C ILE A 144 17.66 4.26 -1.86
N ALA A 145 17.63 5.59 -1.90
CA ALA A 145 17.91 6.33 -3.13
C ALA A 145 19.38 6.19 -3.58
N GLU A 146 20.33 6.31 -2.65
CA GLU A 146 21.77 6.26 -2.96
C GLU A 146 22.27 4.85 -3.30
N GLU A 147 21.79 3.82 -2.59
CA GLU A 147 22.30 2.45 -2.76
C GLU A 147 21.54 1.65 -3.85
N PHE A 148 20.26 1.93 -4.07
CA PHE A 148 19.42 1.15 -4.99
C PHE A 148 18.77 1.97 -6.12
N GLY A 149 18.82 3.31 -6.06
CA GLY A 149 18.19 4.19 -7.04
C GLY A 149 16.65 4.13 -7.02
N LEU A 150 16.06 3.78 -5.88
CA LEU A 150 14.62 3.69 -5.67
C LEU A 150 14.09 4.95 -4.97
N ARG A 151 12.80 5.19 -5.14
CA ARG A 151 12.04 6.22 -4.42
C ARG A 151 11.25 5.57 -3.29
N THR A 152 11.41 6.10 -2.07
CA THR A 152 10.64 5.65 -0.91
C THR A 152 9.25 6.25 -0.94
N GLN A 153 8.24 5.39 -0.85
CA GLN A 153 6.82 5.73 -0.82
C GLN A 153 6.28 5.31 0.54
N PHE A 154 6.18 6.24 1.48
CA PHE A 154 5.65 5.95 2.80
C PHE A 154 4.14 5.76 2.74
N HIS A 155 3.67 4.66 3.29
CA HIS A 155 2.27 4.24 3.26
C HIS A 155 1.65 4.33 4.66
N PRO A 156 0.90 5.39 5.00
CA PRO A 156 0.08 5.44 6.21
C PRO A 156 -0.92 4.29 6.23
N HIS A 157 -1.05 3.62 7.37
CA HIS A 157 -1.89 2.43 7.45
C HIS A 157 -2.68 2.40 8.78
N ALA A 158 -3.91 1.91 8.74
CA ALA A 158 -4.72 1.72 9.94
C ALA A 158 -4.01 0.85 10.98
N ASP A 159 -4.25 1.11 12.26
CA ASP A 159 -3.59 0.46 13.40
C ASP A 159 -2.05 0.63 13.44
N THR A 160 -1.50 1.66 12.75
CA THR A 160 -0.10 2.08 12.87
C THR A 160 0.01 3.45 13.54
N HIS A 161 1.23 3.92 13.82
CA HIS A 161 1.45 5.24 14.44
C HIS A 161 1.25 6.42 13.49
N VAL A 162 1.08 6.16 12.19
CA VAL A 162 0.77 7.18 11.19
C VAL A 162 -0.47 6.73 10.43
N ASP A 163 -1.63 6.96 11.02
CA ASP A 163 -2.93 6.50 10.52
C ASP A 163 -3.95 7.63 10.33
N THR A 164 -4.01 8.62 11.23
CA THR A 164 -4.94 9.75 11.10
C THR A 164 -4.45 10.80 10.11
N HIS A 165 -5.36 11.68 9.67
CA HIS A 165 -5.02 12.80 8.79
C HIS A 165 -3.92 13.69 9.40
N GLU A 166 -4.06 14.04 10.68
CA GLU A 166 -3.09 14.84 11.42
C GLU A 166 -1.73 14.15 11.55
N HIS A 167 -1.72 12.82 11.74
CA HIS A 167 -0.47 12.05 11.76
C HIS A 167 0.23 12.07 10.41
N VAL A 168 -0.51 11.96 9.29
CA VAL A 168 0.05 12.07 7.95
C VAL A 168 0.63 13.47 7.71
N GLU A 169 -0.09 14.53 8.07
CA GLU A 169 0.41 15.91 7.96
C GLU A 169 1.69 16.12 8.78
N ARG A 170 1.72 15.64 10.03
CA ARG A 170 2.90 15.69 10.90
C ARG A 170 4.08 14.94 10.26
N PHE A 171 3.85 13.72 9.79
CA PHE A 171 4.88 12.91 9.14
C PHE A 171 5.46 13.62 7.91
N LEU A 172 4.61 14.19 7.07
CA LEU A 172 5.05 14.93 5.89
C LEU A 172 5.84 16.19 6.25
N ALA A 173 5.52 16.86 7.35
CA ALA A 173 6.26 18.01 7.85
C ALA A 173 7.64 17.62 8.45
N GLU A 174 7.77 16.44 9.04
CA GLU A 174 9.00 15.96 9.67
C GLU A 174 9.93 15.20 8.70
N THR A 175 9.48 14.93 7.46
CA THR A 175 10.25 14.16 6.47
C THR A 175 10.67 14.97 5.25
N ASP A 176 11.88 14.67 4.74
CA ASP A 176 12.48 15.36 3.60
C ASP A 176 11.84 14.91 2.28
N PRO A 177 11.20 15.83 1.53
CA PRO A 177 10.56 15.53 0.25
C PRO A 177 11.54 15.05 -0.84
N ALA A 178 12.84 15.26 -0.67
CA ALA A 178 13.84 14.76 -1.59
C ALA A 178 13.97 13.22 -1.53
N TYR A 179 13.63 12.61 -0.40
CA TYR A 179 13.87 11.19 -0.15
C TYR A 179 12.62 10.40 0.22
N VAL A 180 11.60 11.05 0.81
CA VAL A 180 10.39 10.38 1.29
C VAL A 180 9.17 11.01 0.63
N ASN A 181 8.41 10.22 -0.10
CA ASN A 181 7.12 10.60 -0.69
C ASN A 181 5.99 9.84 -0.01
N LEU A 182 4.76 10.20 -0.32
CA LEU A 182 3.57 9.55 0.15
C LEU A 182 3.07 8.53 -0.88
N CYS A 183 2.88 7.29 -0.45
CA CYS A 183 1.93 6.38 -1.06
C CYS A 183 0.55 6.71 -0.49
N LEU A 184 -0.27 7.39 -1.27
CA LEU A 184 -1.63 7.72 -0.87
C LEU A 184 -2.52 6.49 -1.00
N ASP A 185 -2.83 5.84 0.11
CA ASP A 185 -3.85 4.79 0.14
C ASP A 185 -5.21 5.40 0.45
N THR A 186 -6.10 5.38 -0.53
CA THR A 186 -7.40 6.04 -0.43
C THR A 186 -8.33 5.37 0.58
N GLY A 187 -8.18 4.06 0.79
CA GLY A 187 -8.96 3.29 1.74
C GLY A 187 -8.50 3.52 3.18
N HIS A 188 -7.19 3.41 3.46
CA HIS A 188 -6.67 3.62 4.81
C HIS A 188 -6.89 5.04 5.31
N ILE A 189 -6.69 6.04 4.44
CA ILE A 189 -7.02 7.44 4.78
C ILE A 189 -8.51 7.57 5.13
N SER A 190 -9.41 6.99 4.34
CA SER A 190 -10.85 7.06 4.61
C SER A 190 -11.26 6.25 5.84
N TYR A 191 -10.63 5.08 6.07
CA TYR A 191 -10.86 4.23 7.25
C TYR A 191 -10.56 4.99 8.55
N CYS A 192 -9.49 5.77 8.57
CA CYS A 192 -9.08 6.59 9.71
C CYS A 192 -9.72 8.00 9.72
N GLY A 193 -10.76 8.24 8.91
CA GLY A 193 -11.52 9.49 8.89
C GLY A 193 -10.82 10.67 8.21
N GLY A 194 -9.76 10.41 7.44
CA GLY A 194 -9.04 11.45 6.69
C GLY A 194 -9.71 11.81 5.36
N ASP A 195 -9.24 12.91 4.78
CA ASP A 195 -9.74 13.45 3.50
C ASP A 195 -8.67 13.31 2.41
N ASN A 196 -8.92 12.39 1.47
CA ASN A 196 -8.04 12.11 0.35
C ASN A 196 -7.86 13.31 -0.58
N LEU A 197 -8.94 14.03 -0.88
CA LEU A 197 -8.89 15.19 -1.79
C LEU A 197 -8.09 16.33 -1.16
N LYS A 198 -8.25 16.55 0.14
CA LYS A 198 -7.47 17.55 0.87
C LYS A 198 -5.97 17.20 0.86
N LEU A 199 -5.58 15.94 1.10
CA LEU A 199 -4.18 15.53 1.03
C LEU A 199 -3.58 15.74 -0.37
N ILE A 200 -4.32 15.40 -1.44
CA ILE A 200 -3.88 15.65 -2.81
C ILE A 200 -3.71 17.14 -3.08
N GLN A 201 -4.63 17.97 -2.61
CA GLN A 201 -4.61 19.43 -2.79
C GLN A 201 -3.48 20.10 -2.03
N ASP A 202 -3.27 19.73 -0.76
CA ASP A 202 -2.31 20.41 0.13
C ASP A 202 -0.88 19.89 -0.07
N TYR A 203 -0.72 18.64 -0.51
CA TYR A 203 0.59 18.00 -0.67
C TYR A 203 0.83 17.40 -2.08
N PRO A 204 0.51 18.12 -3.18
CA PRO A 204 0.53 17.56 -4.54
C PRO A 204 1.92 17.03 -4.95
N GLN A 205 2.99 17.62 -4.42
CA GLN A 205 4.37 17.23 -4.75
C GLN A 205 4.91 16.08 -3.88
N ARG A 206 4.14 15.67 -2.86
CA ARG A 206 4.50 14.55 -2.00
C ARG A 206 3.85 13.25 -2.46
N ILE A 207 2.81 13.29 -3.30
CA ILE A 207 2.16 12.10 -3.84
C ILE A 207 3.07 11.46 -4.88
N GLY A 208 3.65 10.31 -4.54
CA GLY A 208 4.58 9.60 -5.42
C GLY A 208 4.10 8.24 -5.90
N TYR A 209 3.04 7.72 -5.26
CA TYR A 209 2.44 6.41 -5.51
C TYR A 209 1.03 6.38 -4.94
N VAL A 210 0.15 5.51 -5.42
CA VAL A 210 -1.26 5.49 -4.99
C VAL A 210 -1.73 4.05 -4.82
N HIS A 211 -2.44 3.78 -3.71
CA HIS A 211 -3.30 2.61 -3.58
C HIS A 211 -4.77 3.05 -3.70
N LEU A 212 -5.47 2.44 -4.65
CA LEU A 212 -6.89 2.67 -4.89
C LEU A 212 -7.70 1.61 -4.12
N LYS A 213 -8.25 2.03 -3.01
CA LYS A 213 -8.97 1.18 -2.05
C LYS A 213 -10.23 1.90 -1.58
N GLN A 214 -11.29 1.15 -1.30
CA GLN A 214 -12.53 1.71 -0.74
C GLN A 214 -12.95 1.00 0.54
N VAL A 215 -13.58 1.75 1.45
CA VAL A 215 -14.17 1.22 2.69
C VAL A 215 -15.68 1.29 2.64
N ASP A 216 -16.35 0.23 3.08
CA ASP A 216 -17.80 0.20 3.26
C ASP A 216 -18.16 1.05 4.49
N PRO A 217 -18.90 2.18 4.34
CA PRO A 217 -19.17 3.10 5.43
C PRO A 217 -20.04 2.49 6.53
N VAL A 218 -20.88 1.51 6.21
CA VAL A 218 -21.75 0.84 7.19
C VAL A 218 -20.92 -0.10 8.05
N VAL A 219 -20.13 -0.96 7.42
CA VAL A 219 -19.25 -1.89 8.14
C VAL A 219 -18.20 -1.13 8.96
N LEU A 220 -17.67 -0.02 8.42
CA LEU A 220 -16.75 0.86 9.16
C LEU A 220 -17.39 1.43 10.43
N ALA A 221 -18.61 1.95 10.33
CA ALA A 221 -19.33 2.49 11.50
C ALA A 221 -19.56 1.42 12.57
N GLU A 222 -19.96 0.20 12.17
CA GLU A 222 -20.12 -0.94 13.08
C GLU A 222 -18.79 -1.37 13.72
N ALA A 223 -17.69 -1.37 12.96
CA ALA A 223 -16.37 -1.71 13.46
C ALA A 223 -15.85 -0.69 14.50
N VAL A 224 -16.06 0.60 14.24
CA VAL A 224 -15.71 1.70 15.15
C VAL A 224 -16.53 1.61 16.43
N GLU A 225 -17.86 1.42 16.34
CA GLU A 225 -18.75 1.28 17.51
C GLU A 225 -18.34 0.07 18.36
N ALA A 226 -17.93 -1.02 17.75
CA ALA A 226 -17.49 -2.23 18.45
C ALA A 226 -16.02 -2.17 18.93
N GLY A 227 -15.26 -1.11 18.62
CA GLY A 227 -13.86 -0.96 18.99
C GLY A 227 -12.92 -1.99 18.37
N LEU A 228 -13.24 -2.45 17.16
CA LEU A 228 -12.46 -3.49 16.47
C LEU A 228 -11.14 -2.93 15.94
N GLY A 229 -10.11 -3.79 15.91
CA GLY A 229 -8.90 -3.53 15.14
C GLY A 229 -9.14 -3.73 13.64
N PHE A 230 -8.21 -3.21 12.84
CA PHE A 230 -8.30 -3.25 11.38
C PHE A 230 -8.49 -4.68 10.85
N GLY A 231 -7.70 -5.65 11.33
CA GLY A 231 -7.81 -7.03 10.86
C GLY A 231 -9.18 -7.69 11.13
N GLU A 232 -9.81 -7.38 12.27
CA GLU A 232 -11.18 -7.84 12.54
C GLU A 232 -12.22 -7.12 11.68
N ALA A 233 -12.02 -5.84 11.40
CA ALA A 233 -12.88 -5.09 10.48
C ALA A 233 -12.79 -5.64 9.04
N VAL A 234 -11.58 -6.03 8.58
CA VAL A 234 -11.39 -6.69 7.27
C VAL A 234 -12.15 -8.00 7.19
N LYS A 235 -12.09 -8.85 8.21
CA LYS A 235 -12.86 -10.10 8.27
C LYS A 235 -14.37 -9.88 8.18
N ARG A 236 -14.86 -8.70 8.55
CA ARG A 236 -16.27 -8.29 8.41
C ARG A 236 -16.59 -7.65 7.07
N GLY A 237 -15.61 -7.50 6.19
CA GLY A 237 -15.78 -6.95 4.85
C GLY A 237 -15.77 -5.41 4.80
N VAL A 238 -15.01 -4.76 5.69
CA VAL A 238 -14.87 -3.30 5.67
C VAL A 238 -14.24 -2.78 4.39
N MET A 239 -13.33 -3.56 3.77
CA MET A 239 -12.81 -3.22 2.44
C MET A 239 -13.74 -3.75 1.37
N CYS A 240 -14.11 -2.91 0.42
CA CYS A 240 -15.11 -3.24 -0.59
C CYS A 240 -14.70 -2.80 -2.00
N GLU A 241 -15.29 -3.47 -3.00
CA GLU A 241 -15.07 -3.11 -4.40
C GLU A 241 -15.84 -1.84 -4.79
N PRO A 242 -15.28 -1.00 -5.70
CA PRO A 242 -16.00 0.16 -6.21
C PRO A 242 -17.23 -0.24 -7.06
N PRO A 243 -18.30 0.56 -7.05
CA PRO A 243 -18.41 1.90 -6.41
C PRO A 243 -19.06 1.85 -5.01
N ARG A 244 -18.92 0.78 -4.26
CA ARG A 244 -19.70 0.51 -3.05
C ARG A 244 -19.27 1.30 -1.82
N GLY A 245 -18.06 1.86 -1.82
CA GLY A 245 -17.45 2.44 -0.64
C GLY A 245 -16.99 3.88 -0.78
N LEU A 246 -16.26 4.31 0.25
CA LEU A 246 -15.59 5.61 0.32
C LEU A 246 -14.06 5.44 0.20
N PRO A 247 -13.36 6.45 -0.38
CA PRO A 247 -13.93 7.65 -1.02
C PRO A 247 -14.60 7.29 -2.35
N GLU A 248 -15.46 8.17 -2.87
CA GLU A 248 -15.85 8.07 -4.28
C GLU A 248 -14.59 8.22 -5.14
N LEU A 249 -14.30 7.22 -6.00
CA LEU A 249 -13.05 7.22 -6.77
C LEU A 249 -12.99 8.26 -7.89
N PRO A 250 -14.08 8.57 -8.65
CA PRO A 250 -13.94 9.49 -9.77
C PRO A 250 -13.36 10.86 -9.40
N PRO A 251 -13.82 11.57 -8.33
CA PRO A 251 -13.18 12.82 -7.92
C PRO A 251 -11.71 12.68 -7.53
N VAL A 252 -11.33 11.57 -6.90
CA VAL A 252 -9.93 11.27 -6.52
C VAL A 252 -9.08 11.04 -7.76
N LEU A 253 -9.56 10.26 -8.73
CA LEU A 253 -8.86 10.00 -9.99
C LEU A 253 -8.67 11.30 -10.80
N ASP A 254 -9.68 12.17 -10.84
CA ASP A 254 -9.58 13.48 -11.49
C ASP A 254 -8.54 14.38 -10.80
N ALA A 255 -8.52 14.41 -9.48
CA ALA A 255 -7.55 15.18 -8.71
C ALA A 255 -6.11 14.67 -8.93
N LEU A 256 -5.90 13.35 -8.89
CA LEU A 256 -4.60 12.72 -9.16
C LEU A 256 -4.13 12.97 -10.61
N ALA A 257 -5.01 12.87 -11.59
CA ALA A 257 -4.71 13.19 -12.98
C ALA A 257 -4.35 14.67 -13.18
N GLY A 258 -4.87 15.55 -12.34
CA GLY A 258 -4.56 16.98 -12.31
C GLY A 258 -3.14 17.29 -11.84
N LEU A 259 -2.45 16.35 -11.18
CA LEU A 259 -1.05 16.55 -10.74
C LEU A 259 -0.03 16.60 -11.88
N GLU A 260 -0.43 16.25 -13.11
CA GLU A 260 0.41 16.28 -14.32
C GLU A 260 1.70 15.44 -14.21
N VAL A 261 1.75 14.49 -13.29
CA VAL A 261 2.82 13.51 -13.13
C VAL A 261 2.33 12.12 -13.49
N GLU A 262 3.24 11.23 -13.83
CA GLU A 262 2.92 9.82 -14.01
C GLU A 262 2.96 9.13 -12.64
N LEU A 263 1.87 8.46 -12.27
CA LEU A 263 1.75 7.73 -11.02
C LEU A 263 1.35 6.27 -11.28
N PHE A 264 1.86 5.36 -10.49
CA PHE A 264 1.25 4.05 -10.34
C PHE A 264 0.05 4.14 -9.40
N ALA A 265 -1.04 3.52 -9.80
CA ALA A 265 -2.29 3.45 -9.05
C ALA A 265 -2.67 1.97 -8.88
N ILE A 266 -2.30 1.41 -7.76
CA ILE A 266 -2.44 -0.02 -7.48
C ILE A 266 -3.80 -0.25 -6.82
N VAL A 267 -4.60 -1.11 -7.42
CA VAL A 267 -5.88 -1.54 -6.84
C VAL A 267 -5.60 -2.50 -5.71
N GLU A 268 -6.15 -2.19 -4.56
CA GLU A 268 -6.07 -3.02 -3.37
C GLU A 268 -7.44 -3.19 -2.72
N GLN A 269 -7.69 -4.38 -2.23
CA GLN A 269 -8.80 -4.69 -1.36
C GLN A 269 -8.36 -5.77 -0.37
N ASP A 270 -8.19 -5.39 0.89
CA ASP A 270 -7.81 -6.35 1.91
C ASP A 270 -8.89 -7.44 2.06
N LEU A 271 -8.53 -8.68 1.80
CA LEU A 271 -9.44 -9.82 1.79
C LEU A 271 -8.98 -10.99 2.69
N TYR A 272 -8.09 -10.77 3.65
CA TYR A 272 -7.52 -11.84 4.47
C TYR A 272 -8.40 -12.19 5.70
N PRO A 273 -8.65 -13.48 5.94
CA PRO A 273 -8.49 -14.62 5.02
C PRO A 273 -9.60 -14.64 3.97
N CYS A 274 -9.33 -15.19 2.80
CA CYS A 274 -10.25 -15.11 1.66
C CYS A 274 -10.46 -16.48 0.98
N PRO A 275 -11.71 -16.86 0.66
CA PRO A 275 -11.96 -18.04 -0.19
C PRO A 275 -11.33 -17.87 -1.57
N PRO A 276 -10.73 -18.93 -2.13
CA PRO A 276 -9.92 -18.82 -3.35
C PRO A 276 -10.65 -18.31 -4.60
N ASP A 277 -11.96 -18.43 -4.69
CA ASP A 277 -12.79 -18.04 -5.84
C ASP A 277 -13.37 -16.62 -5.74
N VAL A 278 -13.05 -15.88 -4.67
CA VAL A 278 -13.55 -14.53 -4.43
C VAL A 278 -12.74 -13.46 -5.16
N PRO A 279 -11.37 -13.46 -5.19
CA PRO A 279 -10.57 -12.36 -5.70
C PRO A 279 -10.76 -12.06 -7.19
N LEU A 280 -10.65 -13.07 -8.05
CA LEU A 280 -10.65 -12.86 -9.50
C LEU A 280 -11.89 -12.11 -10.02
N PRO A 281 -13.14 -12.48 -9.66
CA PRO A 281 -14.31 -11.73 -10.12
C PRO A 281 -14.36 -10.29 -9.59
N ILE A 282 -13.83 -10.01 -8.40
CA ILE A 282 -13.73 -8.66 -7.85
C ILE A 282 -12.72 -7.86 -8.67
N ALA A 283 -11.54 -8.42 -8.93
CA ALA A 283 -10.48 -7.78 -9.71
C ALA A 283 -10.95 -7.39 -11.12
N GLU A 284 -11.68 -8.30 -11.81
CA GLU A 284 -12.27 -8.04 -13.14
C GLU A 284 -13.28 -6.87 -13.09
N ARG A 285 -14.22 -6.89 -12.12
CA ARG A 285 -15.22 -5.81 -11.98
C ARG A 285 -14.60 -4.48 -11.61
N THR A 286 -13.60 -4.48 -10.72
CA THR A 286 -12.90 -3.27 -10.32
C THR A 286 -12.14 -2.65 -11.49
N LEU A 287 -11.40 -3.45 -12.28
CA LEU A 287 -10.71 -2.95 -13.46
C LEU A 287 -11.70 -2.40 -14.51
N ALA A 288 -12.82 -3.09 -14.74
CA ALA A 288 -13.87 -2.63 -15.65
C ALA A 288 -14.49 -1.30 -15.19
N TYR A 289 -14.73 -1.15 -13.87
CA TYR A 289 -15.20 0.10 -13.29
C TYR A 289 -14.20 1.24 -13.53
N LEU A 290 -12.92 1.03 -13.21
CA LEU A 290 -11.87 2.03 -13.42
C LEU A 290 -11.76 2.44 -14.88
N ASN A 291 -11.75 1.49 -15.81
CA ASN A 291 -11.72 1.78 -17.25
C ASN A 291 -12.90 2.63 -17.73
N THR A 292 -14.05 2.52 -17.07
CA THR A 292 -15.25 3.29 -17.41
C THR A 292 -15.22 4.69 -16.82
N HIS A 293 -14.68 4.85 -15.61
CA HIS A 293 -14.80 6.07 -14.81
C HIS A 293 -13.49 6.88 -14.70
N GLY A 294 -12.36 6.33 -15.14
CA GLY A 294 -11.05 6.98 -15.06
C GLY A 294 -10.78 8.04 -16.13
N GLY A 295 -11.78 8.43 -16.95
CA GLY A 295 -11.74 9.62 -17.80
C GLY A 295 -10.60 9.71 -18.81
N GLY A 296 -9.96 8.58 -19.23
CA GLY A 296 -8.79 8.56 -20.12
C GLY A 296 -7.47 8.91 -19.43
N ALA A 297 -7.46 9.09 -18.12
CA ALA A 297 -6.25 9.24 -17.30
C ALA A 297 -5.56 7.89 -17.02
N LEU A 298 -6.29 6.78 -17.13
CA LEU A 298 -5.79 5.43 -16.86
C LEU A 298 -5.09 4.82 -18.07
N THR A 299 -3.96 4.11 -17.80
CA THR A 299 -3.19 3.37 -18.82
C THR A 299 -2.67 2.04 -18.28
#